data_f0e19c92bb02d1593891128895123653
#
_entry.id   f0e19c92bb02d1593891128895123653
#
_cell.length_a   1.000
_cell.length_b   1.000
_cell.length_c   1.000
_cell.angle_alpha   90.00
_cell.angle_beta   90.00
_cell.angle_gamma   90.00
#
_symmetry.space_group_name_H-M   'P 1'
#
loop_
_entity.id
_entity.type
_entity.pdbx_description
1 polymer ?
#
loop_
_entity_poly.entity_id
_entity_poly.type
_entity_poly.pdbx_seq_one_letter_code
_entity_poly.pdbx_strand_id
1 'polypeptide(L)'
;MFRTTLVEDSSSFRQIVKVNLQDQFPSMHIIEAADGAEAFQKIHGHPPNLILMDIRLPGESGLELTRRIKADYPEVTIIILTSYDLPEYREAAVQCKADYFFSKGALTTDGVFTLVKSILLKQGFNADGSEKGQISF
;
A
#
# COMPACT_ATOMS: atom_id res chain seq x y z
N MET A 1 -4.84 -10.91 10.68
CA MET A 1 -4.46 -11.03 9.26
C MET A 1 -3.96 -9.68 8.75
N PHE A 2 -2.79 -9.65 8.16
CA PHE A 2 -2.26 -8.43 7.56
C PHE A 2 -2.94 -8.18 6.22
N ARG A 3 -3.56 -7.01 6.08
CA ARG A 3 -4.31 -6.64 4.87
C ARG A 3 -3.62 -5.48 4.17
N THR A 4 -3.42 -5.65 2.87
CA THR A 4 -2.86 -4.62 2.00
C THR A 4 -3.88 -4.27 0.93
N THR A 5 -4.15 -2.99 0.74
CA THR A 5 -4.97 -2.52 -0.36
C THR A 5 -4.05 -1.94 -1.44
N LEU A 6 -4.24 -2.41 -2.66
CA LEU A 6 -3.46 -2.00 -3.81
C LEU A 6 -4.35 -1.13 -4.70
N VAL A 7 -4.05 0.16 -4.77
CA VAL A 7 -4.84 1.14 -5.52
C VAL A 7 -4.08 1.54 -6.78
N GLU A 8 -4.51 1.02 -7.91
CA GLU A 8 -3.82 1.16 -9.19
C GLU A 8 -4.81 0.92 -10.33
N ASP A 9 -4.92 1.85 -11.27
CA ASP A 9 -5.85 1.72 -12.38
C ASP A 9 -5.35 0.81 -13.50
N SER A 10 -4.03 0.68 -13.67
CA SER A 10 -3.46 -0.25 -14.65
C SER A 10 -3.62 -1.68 -14.16
N SER A 11 -4.50 -2.45 -14.81
CA SER A 11 -4.75 -3.83 -14.42
C SER A 11 -3.51 -4.71 -14.56
N SER A 12 -2.69 -4.46 -15.60
CA SER A 12 -1.47 -5.23 -15.79
C SER A 12 -0.42 -4.96 -14.72
N PHE A 13 -0.21 -3.69 -14.38
CA PHE A 13 0.73 -3.34 -13.31
C PHE A 13 0.22 -3.82 -11.95
N ARG A 14 -1.06 -3.66 -11.69
CA ARG A 14 -1.70 -4.13 -10.44
C ARG A 14 -1.50 -5.64 -10.27
N GLN A 15 -1.66 -6.40 -11.35
CA GLN A 15 -1.45 -7.84 -11.32
C GLN A 15 0.01 -8.21 -11.03
N ILE A 16 0.97 -7.48 -11.62
CA ILE A 16 2.39 -7.70 -11.36
C ILE A 16 2.70 -7.48 -9.87
N VAL A 17 2.22 -6.39 -9.31
CA VAL A 17 2.46 -6.07 -7.89
C VAL A 17 1.82 -7.13 -7.01
N LYS A 18 0.58 -7.50 -7.30
CA LYS A 18 -0.16 -8.50 -6.53
C LYS A 18 0.57 -9.83 -6.50
N VAL A 19 1.00 -10.33 -7.66
CA VAL A 19 1.71 -11.61 -7.76
C VAL A 19 3.00 -11.57 -6.97
N ASN A 20 3.77 -10.48 -7.09
CA ASN A 20 5.04 -10.36 -6.36
C ASN A 20 4.82 -10.27 -4.85
N LEU A 21 3.79 -9.55 -4.41
CA LEU A 21 3.46 -9.47 -2.98
C LEU A 21 3.04 -10.85 -2.44
N GLN A 22 2.20 -11.57 -3.17
CA GLN A 22 1.75 -12.90 -2.76
C GLN A 22 2.88 -13.91 -2.71
N ASP A 23 3.83 -13.78 -3.65
CA ASP A 23 5.00 -14.65 -3.70
C ASP A 23 5.91 -14.45 -2.49
N GLN A 24 6.15 -13.19 -2.11
CA GLN A 24 7.02 -12.87 -0.98
C GLN A 24 6.31 -12.92 0.37
N PHE A 25 5.02 -12.65 0.39
CA PHE A 25 4.23 -12.58 1.63
C PHE A 25 2.96 -13.43 1.46
N PRO A 26 3.10 -14.77 1.45
CA PRO A 26 1.97 -15.64 1.07
C PRO A 26 0.77 -15.57 2.01
N SER A 27 0.94 -15.11 3.23
CA SER A 27 -0.16 -14.97 4.19
C SER A 27 -0.79 -13.57 4.19
N MET A 28 -0.30 -12.65 3.34
CA MET A 28 -0.86 -11.31 3.21
C MET A 28 -2.18 -11.38 2.44
N HIS A 29 -3.20 -10.72 2.96
CA HIS A 29 -4.47 -10.57 2.26
C HIS A 29 -4.43 -9.31 1.41
N ILE A 30 -4.60 -9.44 0.10
CA ILE A 30 -4.49 -8.33 -0.84
C ILE A 30 -5.87 -7.99 -1.40
N ILE A 31 -6.23 -6.73 -1.29
CA ILE A 31 -7.47 -6.16 -1.81
C ILE A 31 -7.07 -5.19 -2.92
N GLU A 32 -7.76 -5.26 -4.06
CA GLU A 32 -7.46 -4.43 -5.22
C GLU A 32 -8.53 -3.37 -5.41
N ALA A 33 -8.10 -2.20 -5.86
CA ALA A 33 -8.99 -1.11 -6.25
C ALA A 33 -8.41 -0.42 -7.48
N ALA A 34 -9.27 -0.12 -8.46
CA ALA A 34 -8.85 0.49 -9.71
C ALA A 34 -8.94 2.02 -9.69
N ASP A 35 -9.66 2.58 -8.73
CA ASP A 35 -9.82 4.02 -8.59
C ASP A 35 -10.07 4.39 -7.12
N GLY A 36 -10.16 5.71 -6.87
CA GLY A 36 -10.33 6.21 -5.51
C GLY A 36 -11.67 5.87 -4.89
N ALA A 37 -12.73 5.87 -5.67
CA ALA A 37 -14.08 5.55 -5.16
C ALA A 37 -14.15 4.10 -4.70
N GLU A 38 -13.62 3.19 -5.51
CA GLU A 38 -13.56 1.76 -5.15
C GLU A 38 -12.69 1.53 -3.92
N ALA A 39 -11.52 2.20 -3.87
CA ALA A 39 -10.63 2.10 -2.72
C ALA A 39 -11.31 2.55 -1.45
N PHE A 40 -11.94 3.71 -1.48
CA PHE A 40 -12.59 4.28 -0.31
C PHE A 40 -13.73 3.38 0.19
N GLN A 41 -14.51 2.84 -0.73
CA GLN A 41 -15.60 1.91 -0.42
C GLN A 41 -15.09 0.64 0.27
N LYS A 42 -13.99 0.08 -0.24
CA LYS A 42 -13.41 -1.15 0.30
C LYS A 42 -12.70 -0.94 1.64
N ILE A 43 -12.17 0.26 1.87
CA ILE A 43 -11.49 0.60 3.12
C ILE A 43 -12.49 0.93 4.22
N HIS A 44 -13.65 1.47 3.87
CA HIS A 44 -14.65 1.92 4.84
C HIS A 44 -15.12 0.76 5.71
N GLY A 45 -14.99 0.93 7.01
CA GLY A 45 -15.36 -0.10 7.99
C GLY A 45 -14.31 -1.19 8.22
N HIS A 46 -13.37 -1.35 7.29
CA HIS A 46 -12.30 -2.37 7.39
C HIS A 46 -10.99 -1.78 6.91
N PRO A 47 -10.37 -0.84 7.66
CA PRO A 47 -9.11 -0.23 7.24
C PRO A 47 -8.01 -1.29 7.13
N PRO A 48 -7.21 -1.25 6.06
CA PRO A 48 -6.09 -2.17 5.91
C PRO A 48 -4.91 -1.75 6.80
N ASN A 49 -3.92 -2.62 6.89
CA ASN A 49 -2.67 -2.28 7.56
C ASN A 49 -1.78 -1.42 6.67
N LEU A 50 -1.86 -1.66 5.36
CA LEU A 50 -0.98 -1.04 4.38
C LEU A 50 -1.75 -0.72 3.11
N ILE A 51 -1.45 0.43 2.51
CA ILE A 51 -1.95 0.80 1.18
C ILE A 51 -0.75 1.09 0.28
N LEU A 52 -0.75 0.47 -0.90
CA LEU A 52 0.11 0.89 -2.00
C LEU A 52 -0.74 1.73 -2.94
N MET A 53 -0.36 2.99 -3.13
CA MET A 53 -1.20 4.01 -3.75
C MET A 53 -0.52 4.63 -4.94
N ASP A 54 -1.13 4.56 -6.12
CA ASP A 54 -0.69 5.35 -7.27
C ASP A 54 -1.25 6.76 -7.18
N ILE A 55 -0.53 7.72 -7.74
CA ILE A 55 -0.95 9.13 -7.80
C ILE A 55 -2.01 9.33 -8.88
N ARG A 56 -1.77 8.80 -10.07
CA ARG A 56 -2.64 9.00 -11.24
C ARG A 56 -3.74 7.96 -11.26
N LEU A 57 -4.89 8.34 -10.73
CA LEU A 57 -6.08 7.50 -10.70
C LEU A 57 -7.23 8.19 -11.44
N PRO A 58 -8.17 7.45 -12.04
CA PRO A 58 -9.38 8.05 -12.61
C PRO A 58 -10.16 8.79 -11.52
N GLY A 59 -10.58 10.01 -11.83
CA GLY A 59 -11.37 10.83 -10.93
C GLY A 59 -10.52 11.58 -9.93
N GLU A 60 -10.16 10.95 -8.84
CA GLU A 60 -9.44 11.58 -7.73
C GLU A 60 -7.96 11.23 -7.74
N SER A 61 -7.09 12.21 -7.46
CA SER A 61 -5.66 11.94 -7.28
C SER A 61 -5.41 11.04 -6.09
N GLY A 62 -4.44 10.12 -6.21
CA GLY A 62 -4.00 9.30 -5.09
C GLY A 62 -3.44 10.10 -3.93
N LEU A 63 -2.90 11.30 -4.18
CA LEU A 63 -2.44 12.19 -3.11
C LEU A 63 -3.62 12.72 -2.29
N GLU A 64 -4.67 13.17 -2.94
CA GLU A 64 -5.87 13.64 -2.25
C GLU A 64 -6.56 12.50 -1.50
N LEU A 65 -6.62 11.33 -2.12
CA LEU A 65 -7.16 10.13 -1.48
C LEU A 65 -6.34 9.76 -0.23
N THR A 66 -5.01 9.85 -0.31
CA THR A 66 -4.11 9.62 0.84
C THR A 66 -4.44 10.57 1.98
N ARG A 67 -4.61 11.85 1.68
CA ARG A 67 -4.96 12.86 2.68
C ARG A 67 -6.27 12.51 3.40
N ARG A 68 -7.27 12.11 2.63
CA ARG A 68 -8.59 11.75 3.16
C ARG A 68 -8.54 10.48 4.00
N ILE A 69 -7.83 9.47 3.53
CA ILE A 69 -7.69 8.21 4.27
C ILE A 69 -6.94 8.43 5.57
N LYS A 70 -5.86 9.20 5.54
CA LYS A 70 -5.08 9.47 6.76
C LYS A 70 -5.86 10.30 7.78
N ALA A 71 -6.78 11.15 7.33
CA ALA A 71 -7.65 11.90 8.24
C ALA A 71 -8.58 10.97 9.02
N ASP A 72 -9.13 9.96 8.34
CA ASP A 72 -10.07 9.02 8.95
C ASP A 72 -9.38 7.83 9.63
N TYR A 73 -8.25 7.38 9.09
CA TYR A 73 -7.53 6.19 9.56
C TYR A 73 -6.02 6.50 9.66
N PRO A 74 -5.61 7.29 10.67
CA PRO A 74 -4.21 7.74 10.77
C PRO A 74 -3.20 6.61 10.98
N GLU A 75 -3.63 5.45 11.44
CA GLU A 75 -2.74 4.31 11.67
C GLU A 75 -2.40 3.52 10.41
N VAL A 76 -3.14 3.73 9.31
CA VAL A 76 -2.88 3.02 8.07
C VAL A 76 -1.56 3.52 7.48
N THR A 77 -0.65 2.60 7.17
CA THR A 77 0.59 2.95 6.49
C THR A 77 0.32 3.08 4.99
N ILE A 78 0.70 4.21 4.40
CA ILE A 78 0.51 4.46 2.97
C ILE A 78 1.85 4.65 2.30
N ILE A 79 2.12 3.82 1.29
CA ILE A 79 3.26 3.93 0.40
C ILE A 79 2.76 4.43 -0.95
N ILE A 80 3.23 5.59 -1.37
CA ILE A 80 2.98 6.07 -2.73
C ILE A 80 3.91 5.30 -3.67
N LEU A 81 3.33 4.71 -4.70
CA LEU A 81 4.07 3.96 -5.71
C LEU A 81 3.65 4.48 -7.09
N THR A 82 4.51 5.24 -7.74
CA THR A 82 4.12 5.99 -8.94
C THR A 82 5.21 6.03 -9.99
N SER A 83 4.81 6.23 -11.26
CA SER A 83 5.73 6.51 -12.36
C SER A 83 6.24 7.96 -12.33
N TYR A 84 5.64 8.82 -11.53
CA TYR A 84 5.93 10.25 -11.49
C TYR A 84 6.83 10.58 -10.30
N ASP A 85 8.11 10.22 -10.41
CA ASP A 85 9.09 10.51 -9.36
C ASP A 85 9.70 11.90 -9.58
N LEU A 86 8.91 12.92 -9.25
CA LEU A 86 9.30 14.31 -9.35
C LEU A 86 9.32 14.93 -7.96
N PRO A 87 10.23 15.90 -7.69
CA PRO A 87 10.31 16.51 -6.36
C PRO A 87 9.00 17.10 -5.87
N GLU A 88 8.22 17.72 -6.75
CA GLU A 88 6.93 18.30 -6.38
C GLU A 88 5.91 17.24 -5.93
N TYR A 89 5.95 16.04 -6.49
CA TYR A 89 5.08 14.94 -6.05
C TYR A 89 5.53 14.36 -4.73
N ARG A 90 6.85 14.26 -4.51
CA ARG A 90 7.38 13.81 -3.23
C ARG A 90 7.01 14.76 -2.11
N GLU A 91 7.13 16.05 -2.35
CA GLU A 91 6.76 17.08 -1.38
C GLU A 91 5.26 17.03 -1.08
N ALA A 92 4.43 16.95 -2.12
CA ALA A 92 2.98 16.84 -1.96
C ALA A 92 2.59 15.58 -1.18
N ALA A 93 3.27 14.47 -1.40
CA ALA A 93 3.03 13.23 -0.66
C ALA A 93 3.30 13.41 0.84
N VAL A 94 4.37 14.10 1.20
CA VAL A 94 4.68 14.42 2.60
C VAL A 94 3.56 15.26 3.21
N GLN A 95 3.10 16.28 2.48
CA GLN A 95 2.02 17.15 2.95
C GLN A 95 0.70 16.41 3.14
N CYS A 96 0.46 15.39 2.31
CA CYS A 96 -0.73 14.54 2.43
C CYS A 96 -0.60 13.44 3.50
N LYS A 97 0.52 13.39 4.21
CA LYS A 97 0.80 12.44 5.28
C LYS A 97 1.07 11.02 4.80
N ALA A 98 1.48 10.85 3.54
CA ALA A 98 1.98 9.55 3.08
C ALA A 98 3.21 9.18 3.91
N ASP A 99 3.37 7.89 4.19
CA ASP A 99 4.48 7.43 5.01
C ASP A 99 5.74 7.21 4.20
N TYR A 100 5.60 6.77 2.94
CA TYR A 100 6.73 6.48 2.06
C TYR A 100 6.36 6.79 0.62
N PHE A 101 7.40 7.03 -0.19
CA PHE A 101 7.25 7.34 -1.61
C PHE A 101 8.29 6.56 -2.41
N PHE A 102 7.84 5.78 -3.40
CA PHE A 102 8.70 5.03 -4.29
C PHE A 102 8.29 5.21 -5.74
N SER A 103 9.29 5.21 -6.63
CA SER A 103 9.05 5.08 -8.06
C SER A 103 8.63 3.65 -8.39
N LYS A 104 7.76 3.46 -9.39
CA LYS A 104 7.40 2.12 -9.87
C LYS A 104 8.61 1.31 -10.32
N GLY A 105 9.66 1.98 -10.79
CA GLY A 105 10.92 1.32 -11.14
C GLY A 105 11.58 0.61 -9.97
N ALA A 106 11.31 1.04 -8.73
CA ALA A 106 11.87 0.42 -7.54
C ALA A 106 11.27 -0.96 -7.22
N LEU A 107 10.22 -1.37 -7.91
CA LEU A 107 9.67 -2.74 -7.77
C LEU A 107 10.64 -3.81 -8.26
N THR A 108 11.52 -3.46 -9.19
CA THR A 108 12.52 -4.39 -9.70
C THR A 108 13.74 -4.48 -8.82
N THR A 109 13.80 -3.65 -7.77
CA THR A 109 14.83 -3.66 -6.74
C THR A 109 14.20 -4.13 -5.43
N ASP A 110 15.01 -4.47 -4.45
CA ASP A 110 14.52 -4.97 -3.16
C ASP A 110 13.93 -3.87 -2.26
N GLY A 111 13.92 -2.61 -2.70
CA GLY A 111 13.56 -1.47 -1.86
C GLY A 111 12.14 -1.53 -1.29
N VAL A 112 11.14 -1.68 -2.15
CA VAL A 112 9.73 -1.69 -1.72
C VAL A 112 9.42 -2.93 -0.88
N PHE A 113 9.86 -4.10 -1.32
CA PHE A 113 9.56 -5.35 -0.61
C PHE A 113 10.30 -5.45 0.72
N THR A 114 11.53 -4.93 0.77
CA THR A 114 12.28 -4.82 2.03
C THR A 114 11.55 -3.92 3.02
N LEU A 115 11.00 -2.80 2.54
CA LEU A 115 10.21 -1.92 3.37
C LEU A 115 8.92 -2.59 3.86
N VAL A 116 8.21 -3.29 2.98
CA VAL A 116 6.97 -4.00 3.35
C VAL A 116 7.27 -5.03 4.43
N LYS A 117 8.35 -5.77 4.30
CA LYS A 117 8.79 -6.72 5.33
C LYS A 117 9.05 -6.02 6.67
N SER A 118 9.70 -4.87 6.64
CA SER A 118 9.95 -4.07 7.84
C SER A 118 8.64 -3.61 8.49
N ILE A 119 7.67 -3.19 7.68
CA ILE A 119 6.35 -2.77 8.17
C ILE A 119 5.63 -3.94 8.85
N LEU A 120 5.65 -5.12 8.22
CA LEU A 120 5.07 -6.34 8.80
C LEU A 120 5.66 -6.62 10.19
N LEU A 121 6.98 -6.61 10.28
CA LEU A 121 7.67 -6.90 11.56
C LEU A 121 7.34 -5.86 12.62
N LYS A 122 7.29 -4.58 12.26
CA LYS A 122 6.94 -3.50 13.18
C LYS A 122 5.51 -3.62 13.72
N GLN A 123 4.61 -4.16 12.91
CA GLN A 123 3.21 -4.33 13.32
C GLN A 123 2.94 -5.68 14.00
N GLY A 124 3.99 -6.43 14.29
CA GLY A 124 3.87 -7.67 15.04
C GLY A 124 3.53 -8.90 14.21
N PHE A 125 3.74 -8.83 12.90
CA PHE A 125 3.55 -9.97 12.00
C PHE A 125 4.88 -10.66 11.70
N ASN A 126 4.81 -11.88 11.17
CA ASN A 126 5.96 -12.58 10.65
C ASN A 126 6.36 -12.03 9.27
N ALA A 127 7.58 -12.36 8.83
CA ALA A 127 8.11 -11.86 7.57
C ALA A 127 7.34 -12.34 6.34
N ASP A 128 6.56 -13.42 6.45
CA ASP A 128 5.72 -13.95 5.37
C ASP A 128 4.29 -13.36 5.37
N GLY A 129 3.99 -12.44 6.29
CA GLY A 129 2.68 -11.83 6.44
C GLY A 129 1.74 -12.59 7.38
N SER A 130 2.15 -13.74 7.90
CA SER A 130 1.34 -14.48 8.85
C SER A 130 1.35 -13.82 10.22
N GLU A 131 0.29 -14.04 10.99
CA GLU A 131 0.25 -13.58 12.36
C GLU A 131 1.29 -14.32 13.18
N LYS A 132 1.97 -13.60 14.08
CA LYS A 132 2.84 -14.25 15.05
C LYS A 132 1.97 -15.20 15.85
N GLY A 133 2.27 -16.49 15.69
CA GLY A 133 1.46 -17.54 16.23
C GLY A 133 1.33 -17.44 17.71
N GLN A 134 0.13 -17.67 18.17
CA GLN A 134 -0.05 -18.05 19.56
C GLN A 134 0.68 -19.37 19.74
N ILE A 135 1.52 -19.40 20.73
CA ILE A 135 2.17 -20.66 21.09
C ILE A 135 1.07 -21.61 21.54
N SER A 136 0.87 -22.65 20.76
CA SER A 136 -0.03 -23.73 21.13
C SER A 136 0.74 -24.73 21.99
N PHE A 137 0.21 -25.00 23.10
CA PHE A 137 0.77 -26.02 24.00
C PHE A 137 -0.05 -27.28 23.93
#